data_ed1a5219ed83f0a02ff967a8c222dd1d
#
_entry.id   ed1a5219ed83f0a02ff967a8c222dd1d
#
_cell.length_a   1.000
_cell.length_b   1.000
_cell.length_c   1.000
_cell.angle_alpha   90.00
_cell.angle_beta   90.00
_cell.angle_gamma   90.00
#
_symmetry.space_group_name_H-M   'P 1'
#
loop_
_entity.id
_entity.type
_entity.pdbx_description
1 polymer ?
#
loop_
_entity_poly.entity_id
_entity_poly.type
_entity_poly.pdbx_seq_one_letter_code
_entity_poly.pdbx_strand_id
1 'polypeptide(L)'
;MSNVVHVDDKNFETEVLQSEVPVLVDFGAAWCGPCQRQLPIVEKFATDNGNVKVCKVDIDDAPVVASKLGIRGVPTLMLFNEGKFVGSKVGLTSLAEISNFVLTKTG
;
A
#
# COMPACT_ATOMS: atom_id res chain seq x y z
N MET A 1 10.75 14.06 -6.05
CA MET A 1 10.14 12.90 -6.69
C MET A 1 9.55 11.98 -5.64
N SER A 2 8.43 11.38 -5.95
CA SER A 2 7.80 10.41 -5.05
C SER A 2 8.52 9.07 -5.11
N ASN A 3 8.72 8.43 -3.95
CA ASN A 3 9.23 7.05 -3.88
C ASN A 3 8.10 6.03 -3.90
N VAL A 4 6.88 6.48 -4.22
CA VAL A 4 5.70 5.63 -4.27
C VAL A 4 5.45 5.23 -5.72
N VAL A 5 5.33 3.92 -5.97
CA VAL A 5 5.11 3.36 -7.29
C VAL A 5 3.60 3.25 -7.56
N HIS A 6 3.15 3.77 -8.70
CA HIS A 6 1.75 3.65 -9.08
C HIS A 6 1.49 2.28 -9.67
N VAL A 7 0.47 1.59 -9.17
CA VAL A 7 0.16 0.21 -9.54
C VAL A 7 -1.32 0.12 -9.94
N ASP A 8 -1.58 -0.67 -10.98
CA ASP A 8 -2.93 -0.97 -11.46
C ASP A 8 -3.06 -2.48 -11.73
N ASP A 9 -4.14 -2.90 -12.38
CA ASP A 9 -4.36 -4.33 -12.68
C ASP A 9 -3.27 -4.91 -13.57
N LYS A 10 -2.60 -4.09 -14.39
CA LYS A 10 -1.61 -4.57 -15.35
C LYS A 10 -0.26 -4.89 -14.72
N ASN A 11 0.11 -4.17 -13.66
CA ASN A 11 1.44 -4.32 -13.08
C ASN A 11 1.45 -4.76 -11.61
N PHE A 12 0.28 -5.06 -11.04
CA PHE A 12 0.21 -5.46 -9.63
C PHE A 12 1.05 -6.71 -9.36
N GLU A 13 0.95 -7.71 -10.20
CA GLU A 13 1.71 -8.95 -10.01
C GLU A 13 3.21 -8.68 -10.03
N THR A 14 3.68 -7.95 -11.03
CA THR A 14 5.11 -7.66 -11.19
C THR A 14 5.64 -6.79 -10.05
N GLU A 15 4.92 -5.71 -9.74
CA GLU A 15 5.41 -4.72 -8.78
C GLU A 15 5.24 -5.16 -7.34
N VAL A 16 4.20 -5.94 -7.04
CA VAL A 16 3.87 -6.33 -5.67
C VAL A 16 4.20 -7.79 -5.38
N LEU A 17 3.64 -8.71 -6.16
CA LEU A 17 3.76 -10.13 -5.85
C LEU A 17 5.13 -10.71 -6.20
N GLN A 18 5.84 -10.13 -7.15
CA GLN A 18 7.17 -10.58 -7.55
C GLN A 18 8.29 -9.74 -6.93
N SER A 19 7.95 -8.86 -5.99
CA SER A 19 8.96 -8.02 -5.34
C SER A 19 9.85 -8.85 -4.42
N GLU A 20 11.15 -8.55 -4.45
CA GLU A 20 12.13 -9.20 -3.58
C GLU A 20 12.20 -8.57 -2.19
N VAL A 21 11.54 -7.44 -2.00
CA VAL A 21 11.48 -6.75 -0.70
C VAL A 21 10.02 -6.64 -0.27
N PRO A 22 9.77 -6.42 1.03
CA PRO A 22 8.38 -6.20 1.49
C PRO A 22 7.73 -5.03 0.77
N VAL A 23 6.43 -5.12 0.51
CA VAL A 23 5.68 -4.10 -0.22
C VAL A 23 4.51 -3.63 0.63
N LEU A 24 4.46 -2.33 0.90
CA LEU A 24 3.31 -1.69 1.52
C LEU A 24 2.46 -1.09 0.39
N VAL A 25 1.20 -1.48 0.31
CA VAL A 25 0.30 -1.01 -0.75
C VAL A 25 -0.79 -0.14 -0.13
N ASP A 26 -0.91 1.09 -0.62
CA ASP A 26 -1.93 2.04 -0.22
C ASP A 26 -3.07 2.00 -1.25
N PHE A 27 -4.20 1.39 -0.86
CA PHE A 27 -5.40 1.37 -1.69
C PHE A 27 -6.25 2.59 -1.36
N GLY A 28 -6.53 3.40 -2.36
CA GLY A 28 -7.28 4.62 -2.19
C GLY A 28 -8.17 4.92 -3.38
N ALA A 29 -8.75 6.12 -3.39
CA ALA A 29 -9.56 6.59 -4.49
C ALA A 29 -9.48 8.11 -4.55
N ALA A 30 -9.61 8.67 -5.76
CA ALA A 30 -9.53 10.13 -5.95
C ALA A 30 -10.62 10.88 -5.20
N TRP A 31 -11.80 10.27 -5.06
CA TRP A 31 -12.96 10.87 -4.40
C TRP A 31 -12.92 10.76 -2.87
N CYS A 32 -11.92 10.12 -2.32
CA CYS A 32 -11.85 9.80 -0.90
C CYS A 32 -10.99 10.83 -0.15
N GLY A 33 -11.60 11.61 0.75
CA GLY A 33 -10.89 12.62 1.53
C GLY A 33 -9.79 12.04 2.44
N PRO A 34 -10.08 11.02 3.26
CA PRO A 34 -9.05 10.39 4.09
C PRO A 34 -7.90 9.81 3.27
N CYS A 35 -8.16 9.33 2.05
CA CYS A 35 -7.12 8.82 1.16
C CYS A 35 -6.14 9.93 0.77
N GLN A 36 -6.65 11.14 0.56
CA GLN A 36 -5.80 12.30 0.23
C GLN A 36 -4.86 12.62 1.40
N ARG A 37 -5.35 12.47 2.63
CA ARG A 37 -4.51 12.69 3.83
C ARG A 37 -3.54 11.55 4.08
N GLN A 38 -3.88 10.33 3.65
CA GLN A 38 -2.99 9.17 3.81
C GLN A 38 -1.77 9.27 2.90
N LEU A 39 -1.92 9.86 1.73
CA LEU A 39 -0.88 9.88 0.71
C LEU A 39 0.43 10.52 1.17
N PRO A 40 0.46 11.74 1.74
CA PRO A 40 1.72 12.29 2.22
C PRO A 40 2.35 11.47 3.34
N ILE A 41 1.55 10.76 4.13
CA ILE A 41 2.06 9.90 5.19
C ILE A 41 2.80 8.70 4.60
N VAL A 42 2.22 8.04 3.60
CA VAL A 42 2.90 6.89 2.96
C VAL A 42 4.10 7.35 2.15
N GLU A 43 4.06 8.56 1.57
CA GLU A 43 5.22 9.12 0.87
C GLU A 43 6.38 9.35 1.84
N LYS A 44 6.09 9.86 3.02
CA LYS A 44 7.09 10.05 4.07
C LYS A 44 7.66 8.71 4.51
N PHE A 45 6.80 7.72 4.70
CA PHE A 45 7.24 6.38 5.07
C PHE A 45 8.18 5.81 4.00
N ALA A 46 7.81 5.97 2.73
CA ALA A 46 8.63 5.48 1.62
C ALA A 46 10.01 6.12 1.60
N THR A 47 10.07 7.43 1.85
CA THR A 47 11.34 8.17 1.89
C THR A 47 12.22 7.68 3.03
N ASP A 48 11.62 7.40 4.19
CA ASP A 48 12.37 7.04 5.40
C ASP A 48 12.75 5.56 5.46
N ASN A 49 12.17 4.70 4.60
CA ASN A 49 12.34 3.24 4.67
C ASN A 49 12.64 2.66 3.30
N GLY A 50 13.86 2.88 2.81
CA GLY A 50 14.27 2.43 1.48
C GLY A 50 14.29 0.91 1.30
N ASN A 51 14.20 0.13 2.38
CA ASN A 51 14.17 -1.32 2.33
C ASN A 51 12.74 -1.88 2.16
N VAL A 52 11.74 -1.02 2.12
CA VAL A 52 10.35 -1.40 1.89
C VAL A 52 9.88 -0.67 0.64
N LYS A 53 9.30 -1.42 -0.29
CA LYS A 53 8.69 -0.83 -1.48
C LYS A 53 7.31 -0.33 -1.12
N VAL A 54 6.97 0.88 -1.55
CA VAL A 54 5.65 1.46 -1.29
C VAL A 54 4.96 1.67 -2.62
N CYS A 55 3.74 1.14 -2.74
CA CYS A 55 2.92 1.24 -3.94
C CYS A 55 1.60 1.92 -3.61
N LYS A 56 1.03 2.58 -4.60
CA LYS A 56 -0.27 3.21 -4.53
C LYS A 56 -1.19 2.61 -5.59
N VAL A 57 -2.38 2.21 -5.17
CA VAL A 57 -3.40 1.66 -6.07
C VAL A 57 -4.68 2.49 -5.93
N ASP A 58 -5.17 3.02 -7.04
CA ASP A 58 -6.50 3.63 -7.10
C ASP A 58 -7.47 2.49 -7.44
N ILE A 59 -8.44 2.23 -6.56
CA ILE A 59 -9.36 1.11 -6.75
C ILE A 59 -10.22 1.24 -8.00
N ASP A 60 -10.41 2.46 -8.49
CA ASP A 60 -11.16 2.69 -9.73
C ASP A 60 -10.34 2.33 -10.97
N ASP A 61 -9.00 2.39 -10.86
CA ASP A 61 -8.09 1.99 -11.93
C ASP A 61 -7.67 0.51 -11.82
N ALA A 62 -7.97 -0.13 -10.71
CA ALA A 62 -7.59 -1.51 -10.45
C ALA A 62 -8.76 -2.32 -9.89
N PRO A 63 -9.88 -2.39 -10.63
CA PRO A 63 -11.07 -3.07 -10.10
C PRO A 63 -10.87 -4.57 -9.89
N VAL A 64 -10.04 -5.21 -10.70
CA VAL A 64 -9.78 -6.65 -10.57
C VAL A 64 -9.01 -6.94 -9.29
N VAL A 65 -7.93 -6.21 -9.05
CA VAL A 65 -7.11 -6.34 -7.84
C VAL A 65 -7.94 -6.04 -6.61
N ALA A 66 -8.68 -4.93 -6.62
CA ALA A 66 -9.52 -4.53 -5.49
C ALA A 66 -10.55 -5.59 -5.15
N SER A 67 -11.18 -6.17 -6.16
CA SER A 67 -12.17 -7.23 -5.98
C SER A 67 -11.55 -8.50 -5.42
N LYS A 68 -10.43 -8.93 -5.98
CA LYS A 68 -9.74 -10.16 -5.54
C LYS A 68 -9.24 -10.06 -4.10
N LEU A 69 -8.79 -8.88 -3.70
CA LEU A 69 -8.28 -8.67 -2.34
C LEU A 69 -9.38 -8.31 -1.35
N GLY A 70 -10.61 -8.16 -1.81
CA GLY A 70 -11.74 -7.86 -0.94
C GLY A 70 -11.71 -6.48 -0.34
N ILE A 71 -11.19 -5.49 -1.08
CA ILE A 71 -11.13 -4.10 -0.60
C ILE A 71 -12.56 -3.55 -0.54
N ARG A 72 -13.03 -3.22 0.65
CA ARG A 72 -14.39 -2.72 0.87
C ARG A 72 -14.42 -1.26 1.30
N GLY A 73 -13.35 -0.79 1.88
CA GLY A 73 -13.25 0.59 2.34
C GLY A 73 -11.88 1.16 2.00
N VAL A 74 -11.80 2.48 1.89
CA VAL A 74 -10.55 3.16 1.62
C VAL A 74 -10.39 4.33 2.59
N PRO A 75 -9.16 4.67 2.95
CA PRO A 75 -7.93 4.00 2.57
C PRO A 75 -7.77 2.65 3.27
N THR A 76 -7.09 1.72 2.59
CA THR A 76 -6.69 0.45 3.19
C THR A 76 -5.22 0.23 2.85
N LEU A 77 -4.42 -0.05 3.87
CA LEU A 77 -3.02 -0.42 3.68
C LEU A 77 -2.91 -1.93 3.78
N MET A 78 -2.22 -2.53 2.82
CA MET A 78 -1.91 -3.96 2.86
C MET A 78 -0.41 -4.15 2.77
N LEU A 79 0.09 -5.14 3.49
CA LEU A 79 1.50 -5.48 3.48
C LEU A 79 1.67 -6.86 2.86
N PHE A 80 2.58 -6.95 1.89
CA PHE A 80 2.95 -8.19 1.24
C PHE A 80 4.42 -8.46 1.48
N ASN A 81 4.77 -9.71 1.67
CA ASN A 81 6.17 -10.11 1.83
C ASN A 81 6.37 -11.44 1.12
N GLU A 82 7.36 -11.48 0.23
CA GLU A 82 7.66 -12.65 -0.59
C GLU A 82 6.43 -13.12 -1.38
N GLY A 83 5.68 -12.17 -1.90
CA GLY A 83 4.47 -12.44 -2.70
C GLY A 83 3.24 -12.84 -1.91
N LYS A 84 3.31 -12.79 -0.58
CA LYS A 84 2.21 -13.22 0.28
C LYS A 84 1.64 -12.07 1.08
N PHE A 85 0.32 -12.04 1.23
CA PHE A 85 -0.36 -11.09 2.08
C PHE A 85 -0.03 -11.39 3.55
N VAL A 86 0.42 -10.38 4.30
CA VAL A 86 0.78 -10.57 5.71
C VAL A 86 -0.03 -9.71 6.68
N GLY A 87 -0.78 -8.75 6.20
CA GLY A 87 -1.65 -7.98 7.08
C GLY A 87 -2.24 -6.75 6.41
N SER A 88 -3.21 -6.14 7.08
CA SER A 88 -3.86 -4.92 6.58
C SER A 88 -4.22 -3.97 7.71
N LYS A 89 -4.37 -2.69 7.34
CA LYS A 89 -4.87 -1.63 8.21
C LYS A 89 -5.94 -0.87 7.44
N VAL A 90 -7.14 -0.79 7.97
CA VAL A 90 -8.25 -0.08 7.34
C VAL A 90 -8.40 1.29 7.99
N GLY A 91 -8.60 2.31 7.17
CA GLY A 91 -8.76 3.68 7.64
C GLY A 91 -7.45 4.44 7.69
N LEU A 92 -7.55 5.74 7.97
CA LEU A 92 -6.40 6.62 8.03
C LEU A 92 -5.45 6.15 9.14
N THR A 93 -4.19 5.92 8.78
CA THR A 93 -3.19 5.33 9.68
C THR A 93 -2.00 6.27 9.79
N SER A 94 -1.57 6.56 11.00
CA SER A 94 -0.46 7.48 11.25
C SER A 94 0.88 6.87 10.83
N LEU A 95 1.88 7.73 10.66
CA LEU A 95 3.24 7.28 10.33
C LEU A 95 3.78 6.30 11.36
N ALA A 96 3.58 6.60 12.65
CA ALA A 96 4.05 5.72 13.72
C ALA A 96 3.36 4.35 13.67
N GLU A 97 2.06 4.33 13.39
CA GLU A 97 1.31 3.09 13.26
C GLU A 97 1.77 2.27 12.05
N ILE A 98 2.05 2.93 10.93
CA ILE A 98 2.55 2.25 9.74
C ILE A 98 3.92 1.63 10.04
N SER A 99 4.82 2.40 10.65
CA SER A 99 6.16 1.92 10.98
C SER A 99 6.10 0.70 11.89
N ASN A 100 5.26 0.75 12.92
CA ASN A 100 5.10 -0.36 13.85
C ASN A 100 4.49 -1.59 13.15
N PHE A 101 3.49 -1.37 12.31
CA PHE A 101 2.82 -2.43 11.56
C PHE A 101 3.80 -3.17 10.67
N VAL A 102 4.59 -2.43 9.88
CA VAL A 102 5.56 -3.01 8.97
C VAL A 102 6.65 -3.75 9.75
N LEU A 103 7.17 -3.13 10.81
CA LEU A 103 8.23 -3.72 11.61
C LEU A 103 7.78 -5.03 12.27
N THR A 104 6.58 -5.06 12.84
CA THR A 104 6.10 -6.26 13.54
C THR A 104 5.76 -7.39 12.58
N LYS A 105 5.43 -7.09 11.32
CA LYS A 105 5.07 -8.12 10.33
C LYS A 105 6.25 -8.60 9.50
N THR A 106 7.32 -7.82 9.39
CA THR A 106 8.48 -8.17 8.56
C THR A 106 9.76 -8.30 9.34
N GLY A 107 9.79 -7.77 10.55
CA GLY A 107 10.95 -7.88 11.44
C GLY A 107 11.00 -9.22 12.11
#